data_c003504df21fb3aa2e38ab07178b1824
#
_entry.id   c003504df21fb3aa2e38ab07178b1824
#
_cell.length_a   1.000
_cell.length_b   1.000
_cell.length_c   1.000
_cell.angle_alpha   90.00
_cell.angle_beta   90.00
_cell.angle_gamma   90.00
#
_symmetry.space_group_name_H-M   'P 1'
#
loop_
_entity.id
_entity.type
_entity.pdbx_description
1 polymer ?
#
loop_
_entity_poly.entity_id
_entity_poly.type
_entity_poly.pdbx_seq_one_letter_code
_entity_poly.pdbx_strand_id
1 'polypeptide(L)'
;MTSSLKPIGLFGGSFDPVHLGHINLAESAVDLIGLEQVRFIPLNAPVHREASLTRLEDRLKMLHSALRPPFFLDETEINRGGVSYTVDTLRSFRDEYPTRSLCLLLGKDSFDQLGSWRSYDELLSIANIVVADRSNSYNGIPAHLKSTFESALSESVASLHSKKCGVLYFLEAPLTDVSSTEIRCNILKGESLIGLVPDEVAFFIEQKKLYRI
;
A
#
# COMPACT_ATOMS: atom_id res chain seq x y z
N MET A 1 13.84 16.41 -25.59
CA MET A 1 13.49 16.20 -24.16
C MET A 1 12.87 14.82 -24.08
N THR A 2 13.60 13.82 -23.60
CA THR A 2 13.04 12.50 -23.34
C THR A 2 12.03 12.64 -22.22
N SER A 3 10.74 12.45 -22.50
CA SER A 3 9.71 12.36 -21.47
C SER A 3 10.14 11.26 -20.49
N SER A 4 10.54 11.65 -19.28
CA SER A 4 10.79 10.69 -18.21
C SER A 4 9.50 9.93 -17.97
N LEU A 5 9.56 8.61 -18.04
CA LEU A 5 8.41 7.76 -17.74
C LEU A 5 7.96 8.05 -16.29
N LYS A 6 6.66 8.25 -16.08
CA LYS A 6 6.09 8.52 -14.77
C LYS A 6 6.36 7.35 -13.79
N PRO A 7 6.54 7.59 -12.48
CA PRO A 7 6.74 6.54 -11.49
C PRO A 7 5.55 5.58 -11.40
N ILE A 8 5.81 4.34 -10.94
CA ILE A 8 4.78 3.33 -10.65
C ILE A 8 4.66 3.18 -9.14
N GLY A 9 3.44 3.26 -8.61
CA GLY A 9 3.14 2.96 -7.22
C GLY A 9 2.95 1.45 -7.00
N LEU A 10 3.53 0.93 -5.92
CA LEU A 10 3.39 -0.45 -5.47
C LEU A 10 2.79 -0.41 -4.07
N PHE A 11 1.59 -0.93 -3.91
CA PHE A 11 0.83 -0.86 -2.67
C PHE A 11 0.47 -2.26 -2.19
N GLY A 12 1.26 -2.79 -1.27
CA GLY A 12 1.04 -4.09 -0.64
C GLY A 12 0.10 -4.01 0.55
N GLY A 13 -0.72 -5.02 0.74
CA GLY A 13 -1.63 -5.07 1.90
C GLY A 13 -2.44 -6.35 1.99
N SER A 14 -3.03 -6.61 3.17
CA SER A 14 -3.98 -7.71 3.33
C SER A 14 -5.29 -7.43 2.61
N PHE A 15 -5.71 -6.16 2.56
CA PHE A 15 -6.99 -5.70 1.98
C PHE A 15 -8.18 -6.55 2.45
N ASP A 16 -8.34 -6.65 3.76
CA ASP A 16 -9.31 -7.53 4.41
C ASP A 16 -10.27 -6.78 5.37
N PRO A 17 -11.21 -5.97 4.79
CA PRO A 17 -11.41 -5.65 3.39
C PRO A 17 -10.56 -4.47 2.86
N VAL A 18 -10.53 -4.30 1.54
CA VAL A 18 -10.14 -3.01 0.94
C VAL A 18 -11.13 -1.93 1.37
N HIS A 19 -10.65 -0.71 1.64
CA HIS A 19 -11.46 0.38 2.18
C HIS A 19 -11.05 1.74 1.61
N LEU A 20 -11.85 2.76 1.88
CA LEU A 20 -11.63 4.11 1.35
C LEU A 20 -10.28 4.70 1.77
N GLY A 21 -9.75 4.36 2.96
CA GLY A 21 -8.38 4.76 3.35
C GLY A 21 -7.30 4.23 2.41
N HIS A 22 -7.44 3.01 1.86
CA HIS A 22 -6.53 2.49 0.86
C HIS A 22 -6.68 3.23 -0.47
N ILE A 23 -7.91 3.47 -0.91
CA ILE A 23 -8.21 4.15 -2.18
C ILE A 23 -7.71 5.59 -2.13
N ASN A 24 -8.04 6.34 -1.07
CA ASN A 24 -7.61 7.74 -0.93
C ASN A 24 -6.08 7.90 -0.86
N LEU A 25 -5.37 6.95 -0.23
CA LEU A 25 -3.91 6.95 -0.25
C LEU A 25 -3.40 6.82 -1.69
N ALA A 26 -3.94 5.87 -2.44
CA ALA A 26 -3.53 5.65 -3.83
C ALA A 26 -3.89 6.85 -4.73
N GLU A 27 -5.09 7.43 -4.57
CA GLU A 27 -5.53 8.67 -5.27
C GLU A 27 -4.58 9.82 -4.96
N SER A 28 -4.31 10.08 -3.68
CA SER A 28 -3.39 11.13 -3.27
C SER A 28 -1.99 10.94 -3.85
N ALA A 29 -1.51 9.70 -3.92
CA ALA A 29 -0.21 9.42 -4.52
C ALA A 29 -0.21 9.65 -6.05
N VAL A 30 -1.30 9.33 -6.75
CA VAL A 30 -1.45 9.64 -8.17
C VAL A 30 -1.48 11.15 -8.40
N ASP A 31 -2.30 11.87 -7.63
CA ASP A 31 -2.54 13.30 -7.84
C ASP A 31 -1.34 14.17 -7.45
N LEU A 32 -0.75 13.91 -6.27
CA LEU A 32 0.28 14.76 -5.70
C LEU A 32 1.69 14.39 -6.17
N ILE A 33 1.96 13.11 -6.46
CA ILE A 33 3.26 12.66 -6.98
C ILE A 33 3.24 12.61 -8.51
N GLY A 34 2.09 12.39 -9.13
CA GLY A 34 1.96 12.18 -10.57
C GLY A 34 2.35 10.76 -10.99
N LEU A 35 1.98 9.76 -10.18
CA LEU A 35 2.19 8.35 -10.55
C LEU A 35 1.42 8.01 -11.83
N GLU A 36 1.96 7.12 -12.66
CA GLU A 36 1.25 6.61 -13.85
C GLU A 36 0.13 5.66 -13.47
N GLN A 37 0.41 4.83 -12.50
CA GLN A 37 -0.50 3.79 -11.99
C GLN A 37 -0.11 3.37 -10.58
N VAL A 38 -1.05 2.73 -9.88
CA VAL A 38 -0.79 2.05 -8.61
C VAL A 38 -1.19 0.58 -8.74
N ARG A 39 -0.25 -0.31 -8.42
CA ARG A 39 -0.47 -1.76 -8.33
C ARG A 39 -0.86 -2.12 -6.90
N PHE A 40 -2.08 -2.60 -6.71
CA PHE A 40 -2.56 -3.15 -5.45
C PHE A 40 -2.15 -4.62 -5.38
N ILE A 41 -1.27 -4.95 -4.44
CA ILE A 41 -0.62 -6.26 -4.33
C ILE A 41 -1.14 -6.95 -3.07
N PRO A 42 -2.18 -7.78 -3.16
CA PRO A 42 -2.70 -8.50 -2.00
C PRO A 42 -1.71 -9.56 -1.51
N LEU A 43 -1.47 -9.57 -0.21
CA LEU A 43 -0.66 -10.58 0.44
C LEU A 43 -1.25 -11.98 0.22
N ASN A 44 -0.40 -12.95 -0.16
CA ASN A 44 -0.79 -14.36 -0.19
C ASN A 44 -0.89 -14.92 1.23
N ALA A 45 0.21 -14.91 1.97
CA ALA A 45 0.27 -15.33 3.38
C ALA A 45 1.07 -14.32 4.20
N PRO A 46 0.49 -13.67 5.21
CA PRO A 46 1.18 -12.68 6.03
C PRO A 46 2.19 -13.34 6.98
N VAL A 47 3.34 -12.67 7.19
CA VAL A 47 4.42 -13.14 8.09
C VAL A 47 4.11 -12.82 9.56
N HIS A 48 3.51 -11.65 9.82
CA HIS A 48 3.44 -11.04 11.15
C HIS A 48 2.02 -10.73 11.64
N ARG A 49 1.00 -11.16 10.92
CA ARG A 49 -0.38 -10.93 11.31
C ARG A 49 -1.11 -12.24 11.53
N GLU A 50 -2.08 -12.23 12.43
CA GLU A 50 -3.07 -13.29 12.51
C GLU A 50 -3.61 -13.62 11.12
N ALA A 51 -3.90 -14.89 10.87
CA ALA A 51 -4.42 -15.33 9.58
C ALA A 51 -5.58 -14.43 9.14
N SER A 52 -5.60 -14.05 7.87
CA SER A 52 -6.72 -13.31 7.30
C SER A 52 -8.02 -14.02 7.61
N LEU A 53 -9.01 -13.30 8.12
CA LEU A 53 -10.34 -13.85 8.44
C LEU A 53 -11.12 -14.22 7.17
N THR A 54 -10.72 -13.67 6.04
CA THR A 54 -11.41 -13.83 4.76
C THR A 54 -10.57 -14.62 3.77
N ARG A 55 -11.21 -15.51 3.02
CA ARG A 55 -10.55 -16.30 1.97
C ARG A 55 -9.92 -15.37 0.94
N LEU A 56 -8.78 -15.78 0.40
CA LEU A 56 -8.08 -15.04 -0.65
C LEU A 56 -9.01 -14.66 -1.81
N GLU A 57 -9.82 -15.59 -2.27
CA GLU A 57 -10.77 -15.36 -3.37
C GLU A 57 -11.76 -14.22 -3.09
N ASP A 58 -12.23 -14.09 -1.85
CA ASP A 58 -13.17 -13.03 -1.47
C ASP A 58 -12.43 -11.68 -1.37
N ARG A 59 -11.18 -11.66 -0.88
CA ARG A 59 -10.35 -10.44 -0.89
C ARG A 59 -10.06 -9.96 -2.32
N LEU A 60 -9.74 -10.88 -3.23
CA LEU A 60 -9.55 -10.57 -4.65
C LEU A 60 -10.81 -10.00 -5.30
N LYS A 61 -11.97 -10.58 -5.02
CA LYS A 61 -13.25 -10.09 -5.53
C LYS A 61 -13.56 -8.67 -5.03
N MET A 62 -13.32 -8.39 -3.75
CA MET A 62 -13.47 -7.04 -3.21
C MET A 62 -12.53 -6.04 -3.89
N LEU A 63 -11.25 -6.39 -4.07
CA LEU A 63 -10.31 -5.55 -4.80
C LEU A 63 -10.75 -5.34 -6.25
N HIS A 64 -11.13 -6.40 -6.96
CA HIS A 64 -11.60 -6.32 -8.34
C HIS A 64 -12.81 -5.39 -8.49
N SER A 65 -13.73 -5.42 -7.52
CA SER A 65 -14.90 -4.55 -7.55
C SER A 65 -14.59 -3.09 -7.23
N ALA A 66 -13.57 -2.83 -6.39
CA ALA A 66 -13.20 -1.50 -5.93
C ALA A 66 -12.25 -0.74 -6.87
N LEU A 67 -11.38 -1.46 -7.60
CA LEU A 67 -10.32 -0.82 -8.37
C LEU A 67 -10.80 -0.39 -9.76
N ARG A 68 -10.39 0.80 -10.17
CA ARG A 68 -10.57 1.37 -11.52
C ARG A 68 -9.26 2.02 -11.95
N PRO A 69 -8.95 2.09 -13.24
CA PRO A 69 -7.76 2.83 -13.70
C PRO A 69 -7.68 4.23 -13.08
N PRO A 70 -6.52 4.65 -12.59
CA PRO A 70 -5.19 4.06 -12.79
C PRO A 70 -4.76 3.04 -11.74
N PHE A 71 -5.69 2.39 -11.02
CA PHE A 71 -5.43 1.36 -10.01
C PHE A 71 -5.66 -0.02 -10.60
N PHE A 72 -4.70 -0.92 -10.39
CA PHE A 72 -4.71 -2.25 -10.94
C PHE A 72 -4.43 -3.29 -9.85
N LEU A 73 -5.17 -4.39 -9.88
CA LEU A 73 -4.87 -5.57 -9.08
C LEU A 73 -3.61 -6.25 -9.66
N ASP A 74 -2.69 -6.62 -8.77
CA ASP A 74 -1.49 -7.36 -9.13
C ASP A 74 -1.34 -8.60 -8.26
N GLU A 75 -1.36 -9.76 -8.87
CA GLU A 75 -1.36 -11.05 -8.19
C GLU A 75 0.04 -11.70 -8.09
N THR A 76 1.13 -10.91 -8.22
CA THR A 76 2.51 -11.41 -8.20
C THR A 76 2.81 -12.22 -6.94
N GLU A 77 2.39 -11.79 -5.75
CA GLU A 77 2.63 -12.53 -4.50
C GLU A 77 1.81 -13.81 -4.43
N ILE A 78 0.58 -13.78 -4.94
CA ILE A 78 -0.31 -14.95 -4.99
C ILE A 78 0.26 -16.00 -5.94
N ASN A 79 0.65 -15.59 -7.14
CA ASN A 79 1.22 -16.46 -8.16
C ASN A 79 2.56 -17.06 -7.73
N ARG A 80 3.37 -16.31 -6.97
CA ARG A 80 4.61 -16.81 -6.38
C ARG A 80 4.33 -17.87 -5.30
N GLY A 81 3.23 -17.75 -4.58
CA GLY A 81 2.88 -18.61 -3.47
C GLY A 81 3.76 -18.42 -2.22
N GLY A 82 3.44 -19.17 -1.16
CA GLY A 82 4.20 -19.12 0.10
C GLY A 82 4.02 -17.81 0.88
N VAL A 83 5.01 -17.50 1.70
CA VAL A 83 5.01 -16.30 2.55
C VAL A 83 5.37 -15.08 1.72
N SER A 84 4.62 -13.99 1.88
CA SER A 84 4.85 -12.72 1.19
C SER A 84 5.88 -11.87 1.94
N TYR A 85 7.01 -11.59 1.30
CA TYR A 85 7.99 -10.63 1.78
C TYR A 85 8.09 -9.47 0.78
N THR A 86 7.95 -8.26 1.26
CA THR A 86 7.98 -7.04 0.43
C THR A 86 9.26 -6.93 -0.41
N VAL A 87 10.40 -7.28 0.17
CA VAL A 87 11.68 -7.25 -0.56
C VAL A 87 11.68 -8.13 -1.80
N ASP A 88 11.09 -9.34 -1.72
CA ASP A 88 11.02 -10.26 -2.86
C ASP A 88 10.05 -9.76 -3.93
N THR A 89 8.97 -9.12 -3.51
CA THR A 89 8.01 -8.48 -4.41
C THR A 89 8.64 -7.30 -5.14
N LEU A 90 9.34 -6.42 -4.42
CA LEU A 90 10.06 -5.30 -5.04
C LEU A 90 11.15 -5.76 -6.02
N ARG A 91 11.86 -6.84 -5.73
CA ARG A 91 12.85 -7.43 -6.66
C ARG A 91 12.18 -7.89 -7.95
N SER A 92 11.05 -8.59 -7.88
CA SER A 92 10.29 -9.00 -9.07
C SER A 92 9.87 -7.81 -9.92
N PHE A 93 9.37 -6.73 -9.31
CA PHE A 93 9.03 -5.50 -10.04
C PHE A 93 10.28 -4.78 -10.58
N ARG A 94 11.41 -4.82 -9.89
CA ARG A 94 12.65 -4.22 -10.38
C ARG A 94 13.20 -4.97 -11.60
N ASP A 95 13.05 -6.29 -11.64
CA ASP A 95 13.43 -7.10 -12.80
C ASP A 95 12.52 -6.80 -14.00
N GLU A 96 11.20 -6.61 -13.77
CA GLU A 96 10.23 -6.22 -14.81
C GLU A 96 10.46 -4.78 -15.31
N TYR A 97 10.83 -3.86 -14.39
CA TYR A 97 11.03 -2.43 -14.68
C TYR A 97 12.44 -1.95 -14.31
N PRO A 98 13.52 -2.35 -15.03
CA PRO A 98 14.91 -2.15 -14.60
C PRO A 98 15.32 -0.69 -14.39
N THR A 99 14.72 0.23 -15.15
CA THR A 99 15.08 1.66 -15.15
C THR A 99 13.99 2.56 -14.59
N ARG A 100 12.78 2.03 -14.37
CA ARG A 100 11.62 2.81 -13.95
C ARG A 100 11.72 3.22 -12.49
N SER A 101 11.22 4.39 -12.15
CA SER A 101 10.98 4.75 -10.76
C SER A 101 9.86 3.90 -10.19
N LEU A 102 10.16 3.13 -9.15
CA LEU A 102 9.19 2.35 -8.37
C LEU A 102 9.01 3.03 -7.02
N CYS A 103 7.76 3.23 -6.59
CA CYS A 103 7.41 3.86 -5.33
C CYS A 103 6.61 2.87 -4.46
N LEU A 104 7.23 2.33 -3.41
CA LEU A 104 6.53 1.54 -2.40
C LEU A 104 5.67 2.50 -1.55
N LEU A 105 4.35 2.33 -1.61
CA LEU A 105 3.40 3.13 -0.84
C LEU A 105 3.13 2.48 0.51
N LEU A 106 3.32 3.22 1.58
CA LEU A 106 3.11 2.77 2.96
C LEU A 106 2.25 3.78 3.73
N GLY A 107 1.34 3.28 4.56
CA GLY A 107 0.80 4.09 5.64
C GLY A 107 1.84 4.24 6.76
N LYS A 108 1.71 5.30 7.56
CA LYS A 108 2.63 5.62 8.67
C LYS A 108 2.83 4.44 9.63
N ASP A 109 1.75 3.74 10.00
CA ASP A 109 1.81 2.58 10.90
C ASP A 109 2.71 1.45 10.35
N SER A 110 2.64 1.22 9.04
CA SER A 110 3.48 0.21 8.37
C SER A 110 4.93 0.66 8.31
N PHE A 111 5.18 1.95 8.08
CA PHE A 111 6.52 2.52 8.11
C PHE A 111 7.15 2.44 9.50
N ASP A 112 6.41 2.73 10.56
CA ASP A 112 6.90 2.65 11.94
C ASP A 112 7.33 1.24 12.33
N GLN A 113 6.72 0.22 11.73
CA GLN A 113 7.04 -1.18 11.94
C GLN A 113 8.07 -1.74 10.92
N LEU A 114 8.55 -0.91 9.99
CA LEU A 114 9.37 -1.35 8.85
C LEU A 114 10.65 -2.09 9.28
N GLY A 115 11.24 -1.71 10.41
CA GLY A 115 12.43 -2.36 10.97
C GLY A 115 12.25 -3.85 11.33
N SER A 116 11.00 -4.33 11.44
CA SER A 116 10.69 -5.75 11.65
C SER A 116 10.55 -6.54 10.33
N TRP A 117 10.59 -5.87 9.18
CA TRP A 117 10.40 -6.51 7.89
C TRP A 117 11.72 -7.15 7.43
N ARG A 118 11.58 -8.28 6.74
CA ARG A 118 12.75 -8.98 6.18
C ARG A 118 13.52 -8.08 5.22
N SER A 119 14.83 -7.94 5.41
CA SER A 119 15.72 -7.13 4.59
C SER A 119 15.20 -5.70 4.38
N TYR A 120 14.64 -5.08 5.43
CA TYR A 120 14.08 -3.72 5.34
C TYR A 120 15.13 -2.69 4.91
N ASP A 121 16.38 -2.91 5.22
CA ASP A 121 17.53 -2.07 4.88
C ASP A 121 17.88 -2.12 3.37
N GLU A 122 17.44 -3.15 2.67
CA GLU A 122 17.63 -3.26 1.22
C GLU A 122 16.56 -2.51 0.40
N LEU A 123 15.40 -2.18 0.98
CA LEU A 123 14.23 -1.69 0.23
C LEU A 123 14.54 -0.42 -0.58
N LEU A 124 15.32 0.52 0.01
CA LEU A 124 15.72 1.75 -0.69
C LEU A 124 16.66 1.51 -1.87
N SER A 125 17.39 0.41 -1.89
CA SER A 125 18.25 0.04 -3.03
C SER A 125 17.43 -0.45 -4.24
N ILE A 126 16.15 -0.83 -4.01
CA ILE A 126 15.27 -1.44 -5.01
C ILE A 126 14.18 -0.46 -5.46
N ALA A 127 13.61 0.30 -4.52
CA ALA A 127 12.50 1.22 -4.79
C ALA A 127 12.65 2.52 -3.98
N ASN A 128 11.89 3.55 -4.33
CA ASN A 128 11.61 4.69 -3.46
C ASN A 128 10.54 4.28 -2.44
N ILE A 129 10.53 4.90 -1.28
CA ILE A 129 9.51 4.68 -0.25
C ILE A 129 8.71 5.97 -0.09
N VAL A 130 7.41 5.87 -0.23
CA VAL A 130 6.45 6.96 -0.01
C VAL A 130 5.60 6.61 1.19
N VAL A 131 5.70 7.44 2.22
CA VAL A 131 4.97 7.26 3.48
C VAL A 131 3.83 8.26 3.52
N ALA A 132 2.60 7.77 3.54
CA ALA A 132 1.43 8.61 3.72
C ALA A 132 1.08 8.72 5.21
N ASP A 133 1.00 9.95 5.71
CA ASP A 133 0.62 10.25 7.08
C ASP A 133 -0.79 10.85 7.11
N ARG A 134 -1.61 10.35 8.03
CA ARG A 134 -2.98 10.81 8.28
C ARG A 134 -3.05 12.10 9.09
N SER A 135 -2.04 12.33 9.90
CA SER A 135 -1.92 13.55 10.71
C SER A 135 -0.98 14.50 9.99
N ASN A 136 -1.39 15.74 9.75
CA ASN A 136 -0.52 16.84 9.27
C ASN A 136 0.67 17.13 10.23
N SER A 137 0.98 16.23 11.15
CA SER A 137 2.07 16.26 12.08
C SER A 137 3.12 15.24 11.69
N TYR A 138 4.01 15.65 10.79
CA TYR A 138 5.23 14.90 10.50
C TYR A 138 6.02 14.64 11.81
N ASN A 139 5.87 13.45 12.36
CA ASN A 139 6.61 13.03 13.56
C ASN A 139 8.03 12.52 13.26
N GLY A 140 8.48 12.68 12.01
CA GLY A 140 9.83 12.31 11.60
C GLY A 140 10.02 10.80 11.42
N ILE A 141 11.26 10.44 11.16
CA ILE A 141 11.70 9.05 11.03
C ILE A 141 11.87 8.47 12.44
N PRO A 142 11.25 7.31 12.78
CA PRO A 142 11.46 6.63 14.04
C PRO A 142 12.95 6.41 14.34
N ALA A 143 13.35 6.55 15.61
CA ALA A 143 14.75 6.48 16.00
C ALA A 143 15.48 5.21 15.50
N HIS A 144 14.79 4.07 15.54
CA HIS A 144 15.34 2.79 15.09
C HIS A 144 15.50 2.66 13.55
N LEU A 145 14.89 3.56 12.77
CA LEU A 145 14.99 3.60 11.31
C LEU A 145 15.91 4.71 10.81
N LYS A 146 16.34 5.67 11.68
CA LYS A 146 17.12 6.83 11.27
C LYS A 146 18.41 6.46 10.53
N SER A 147 19.18 5.52 11.05
CA SER A 147 20.47 5.14 10.45
C SER A 147 20.34 4.65 9.01
N THR A 148 19.18 4.07 8.65
CA THR A 148 18.92 3.51 7.32
C THR A 148 18.28 4.52 6.37
N PHE A 149 17.38 5.37 6.88
CA PHE A 149 16.48 6.14 6.03
C PHE A 149 16.71 7.66 6.04
N GLU A 150 17.42 8.22 7.04
CA GLU A 150 17.55 9.67 7.20
C GLU A 150 18.28 10.34 6.01
N SER A 151 19.32 9.70 5.49
CA SER A 151 20.06 10.21 4.32
C SER A 151 19.29 10.15 3.00
N ALA A 152 18.21 9.37 2.95
CA ALA A 152 17.36 9.20 1.76
C ALA A 152 16.16 10.17 1.74
N LEU A 153 15.94 10.91 2.84
CA LEU A 153 14.82 11.83 2.98
C LEU A 153 14.90 12.94 1.93
N SER A 154 13.79 13.18 1.25
CA SER A 154 13.64 14.25 0.27
C SER A 154 12.31 14.95 0.45
N GLU A 155 12.30 16.26 0.38
CA GLU A 155 11.09 17.10 0.36
C GLU A 155 10.58 17.37 -1.07
N SER A 156 11.31 16.89 -2.09
CA SER A 156 10.99 17.16 -3.48
C SER A 156 10.40 15.96 -4.20
N VAL A 157 9.17 16.09 -4.69
CA VAL A 157 8.51 15.13 -5.58
C VAL A 157 9.34 14.85 -6.84
N ALA A 158 10.07 15.83 -7.36
CA ALA A 158 10.93 15.66 -8.52
C ALA A 158 12.01 14.58 -8.31
N SER A 159 12.42 14.31 -7.06
CA SER A 159 13.34 13.23 -6.75
C SER A 159 12.76 11.85 -7.07
N LEU A 160 11.45 11.66 -6.88
CA LEU A 160 10.74 10.42 -7.20
C LEU A 160 10.65 10.19 -8.73
N HIS A 161 10.70 11.24 -9.54
CA HIS A 161 10.69 11.15 -11.00
C HIS A 161 12.08 10.94 -11.59
N SER A 162 13.11 11.48 -10.94
CA SER A 162 14.50 11.43 -11.45
C SER A 162 15.29 10.22 -11.00
N LYS A 163 14.92 9.64 -9.85
CA LYS A 163 15.61 8.47 -9.28
C LYS A 163 14.74 7.22 -9.36
N LYS A 164 15.31 6.13 -9.85
CA LYS A 164 14.60 4.84 -9.92
C LYS A 164 14.32 4.23 -8.54
N CYS A 165 15.17 4.55 -7.55
CA CYS A 165 15.11 4.07 -6.16
C CYS A 165 15.92 5.00 -5.25
N GLY A 166 15.89 4.77 -3.92
CA GLY A 166 16.76 5.45 -2.96
C GLY A 166 16.22 6.76 -2.40
N VAL A 167 14.93 7.03 -2.53
CA VAL A 167 14.27 8.21 -1.95
C VAL A 167 13.29 7.76 -0.89
N LEU A 168 13.32 8.41 0.28
CA LEU A 168 12.22 8.43 1.24
C LEU A 168 11.46 9.75 1.09
N TYR A 169 10.16 9.68 0.91
CA TYR A 169 9.29 10.85 0.77
C TYR A 169 8.07 10.70 1.67
N PHE A 170 7.74 11.76 2.42
CA PHE A 170 6.50 11.81 3.19
C PHE A 170 5.43 12.53 2.39
N LEU A 171 4.35 11.83 2.11
CA LEU A 171 3.20 12.35 1.38
C LEU A 171 2.21 12.95 2.37
N GLU A 172 2.09 14.26 2.36
CA GLU A 172 1.06 14.99 3.10
C GLU A 172 -0.25 14.95 2.31
N ALA A 173 -1.22 14.22 2.79
CA ALA A 173 -2.50 14.08 2.12
C ALA A 173 -3.65 13.97 3.12
N PRO A 174 -4.84 14.51 2.80
CA PRO A 174 -6.03 14.32 3.61
C PRO A 174 -6.51 12.87 3.47
N LEU A 175 -6.00 11.99 4.32
CA LEU A 175 -6.36 10.57 4.30
C LEU A 175 -7.62 10.32 5.12
N THR A 176 -8.48 9.44 4.63
CA THR A 176 -9.63 8.94 5.40
C THR A 176 -9.13 8.08 6.55
N ASP A 177 -9.53 8.44 7.77
CA ASP A 177 -9.18 7.68 8.97
C ASP A 177 -10.12 6.47 9.10
N VAL A 178 -9.69 5.36 8.52
CA VAL A 178 -10.41 4.09 8.53
C VAL A 178 -9.42 2.94 8.47
N SER A 179 -9.72 1.86 9.18
CA SER A 179 -8.90 0.64 9.17
C SER A 179 -9.75 -0.60 8.92
N SER A 180 -9.14 -1.63 8.32
CA SER A 180 -9.81 -2.92 8.12
C SER A 180 -10.29 -3.53 9.46
N THR A 181 -9.55 -3.33 10.53
CA THR A 181 -9.94 -3.81 11.86
C THR A 181 -11.21 -3.12 12.37
N GLU A 182 -11.28 -1.80 12.25
CA GLU A 182 -12.47 -1.03 12.59
C GLU A 182 -13.69 -1.48 11.79
N ILE A 183 -13.52 -1.64 10.46
CA ILE A 183 -14.60 -2.12 9.59
C ILE A 183 -15.12 -3.47 10.05
N ARG A 184 -14.23 -4.42 10.35
CA ARG A 184 -14.66 -5.73 10.85
C ARG A 184 -15.39 -5.64 12.18
N CYS A 185 -14.94 -4.76 13.09
CA CYS A 185 -15.64 -4.49 14.35
C CYS A 185 -17.03 -3.90 14.11
N ASN A 186 -17.17 -2.96 13.18
CA ASN A 186 -18.46 -2.35 12.85
C ASN A 186 -19.45 -3.38 12.28
N ILE A 187 -18.97 -4.30 11.44
CA ILE A 187 -19.81 -5.39 10.90
C ILE A 187 -20.34 -6.29 12.03
N LEU A 188 -19.48 -6.65 12.99
CA LEU A 188 -19.88 -7.46 14.14
C LEU A 188 -20.95 -6.77 15.01
N LYS A 189 -20.92 -5.46 15.10
CA LYS A 189 -21.91 -4.63 15.82
C LYS A 189 -23.17 -4.35 15.01
N GLY A 190 -23.19 -4.68 13.70
CA GLY A 190 -24.29 -4.32 12.80
C GLY A 190 -24.32 -2.83 12.40
N GLU A 191 -23.18 -2.15 12.54
CA GLU A 191 -23.03 -0.73 12.17
C GLU A 191 -22.86 -0.55 10.65
N SER A 192 -23.17 0.67 10.16
CA SER A 192 -23.10 1.00 8.74
C SER A 192 -21.66 1.02 8.21
N LEU A 193 -21.48 0.59 6.97
CA LEU A 193 -20.22 0.68 6.23
C LEU A 193 -20.16 1.88 5.26
N ILE A 194 -21.21 2.71 5.23
CA ILE A 194 -21.29 3.89 4.36
C ILE A 194 -20.13 4.84 4.70
N GLY A 195 -19.37 5.24 3.66
CA GLY A 195 -18.22 6.12 3.82
C GLY A 195 -16.96 5.45 4.38
N LEU A 196 -16.98 4.13 4.64
CA LEU A 196 -15.81 3.36 5.09
C LEU A 196 -15.20 2.51 3.98
N VAL A 197 -16.03 1.92 3.14
CA VAL A 197 -15.64 1.09 2.00
C VAL A 197 -16.36 1.55 0.72
N PRO A 198 -15.85 1.22 -0.48
CA PRO A 198 -16.63 1.39 -1.71
C PRO A 198 -17.96 0.64 -1.65
N ASP A 199 -19.00 1.17 -2.28
CA ASP A 199 -20.36 0.60 -2.23
C ASP A 199 -20.41 -0.85 -2.72
N GLU A 200 -19.65 -1.19 -3.76
CA GLU A 200 -19.55 -2.54 -4.30
C GLU A 200 -18.92 -3.51 -3.29
N VAL A 201 -17.97 -3.03 -2.48
CA VAL A 201 -17.36 -3.83 -1.40
C VAL A 201 -18.35 -4.03 -0.27
N ALA A 202 -19.09 -2.99 0.13
CA ALA A 202 -20.14 -3.10 1.15
C ALA A 202 -21.21 -4.11 0.72
N PHE A 203 -21.67 -4.05 -0.52
CA PHE A 203 -22.63 -4.97 -1.09
C PHE A 203 -22.11 -6.42 -1.09
N PHE A 204 -20.85 -6.63 -1.49
CA PHE A 204 -20.23 -7.96 -1.50
C PHE A 204 -20.12 -8.56 -0.09
N ILE A 205 -19.68 -7.75 0.90
CA ILE A 205 -19.59 -8.15 2.31
C ILE A 205 -20.97 -8.60 2.82
N GLU A 206 -22.01 -7.84 2.50
CA GLU A 206 -23.40 -8.15 2.91
C GLU A 206 -23.90 -9.43 2.27
N GLN A 207 -23.77 -9.58 0.95
CA GLN A 207 -24.19 -10.78 0.22
C GLN A 207 -23.52 -12.05 0.74
N LYS A 208 -22.23 -11.98 1.02
CA LYS A 208 -21.42 -13.11 1.47
C LYS A 208 -21.47 -13.32 2.98
N LYS A 209 -22.11 -12.40 3.71
CA LYS A 209 -22.13 -12.37 5.19
C LYS A 209 -20.73 -12.48 5.77
N LEU A 210 -19.75 -11.81 5.13
CA LEU A 210 -18.36 -11.82 5.60
C LEU A 210 -18.25 -11.11 6.96
N TYR A 211 -17.27 -11.55 7.76
CA TYR A 211 -16.95 -10.98 9.07
C TYR A 211 -18.08 -11.10 10.12
N ARG A 212 -19.12 -11.86 9.85
CA ARG A 212 -20.20 -12.19 10.80
C ARG A 212 -19.94 -13.58 11.34
N ILE A 213 -19.61 -13.68 12.61
CA ILE A 213 -19.43 -14.94 13.33
C ILE A 213 -20.63 -15.16 14.23
#